data_9b7b855400ad3c7bf37bb96458edf2c8
#
_entry.id   9b7b855400ad3c7bf37bb96458edf2c8
#
_cell.length_a   1.000
_cell.length_b   1.000
_cell.length_c   1.000
_cell.angle_alpha   90.00
_cell.angle_beta   90.00
_cell.angle_gamma   90.00
#
_symmetry.space_group_name_H-M   'P 1'
#
loop_
_entity.id
_entity.type
_entity.pdbx_description
1 polymer ?
#
loop_
_entity_poly.entity_id
_entity_poly.type
_entity_poly.pdbx_seq_one_letter_code
_entity_poly.pdbx_strand_id
1 'polypeptide(L)'
;MDLNIKKDLASNWFKLLQNAICDDIIKLEKNKLKFKSTTWKRNKDKDEGGGEYRIIKDGKIFEKVGVNFSKVHGKFPIQFQNKIPGASKDPRFWASGISVVMHMKNPRIPAMHFNTRYICTTQNWFGGGMDVTPSSKDINEKKKFHKTLKSMCDRHYKNYYKKYKKWCDEYFYLPHRNEARGIGGIFFDYKKKDFEKDFKFVRDVGVTFQMIFNDIIKRKIKKKWTLKDKEMQYIKRGRYTEFNLLYDRGTKFGLQTGGNVEGILMSLPPIAKWK
;
A
#
# COMPACT_ATOMS: atom_id res chain seq x y z
N MET A 1 -24.82 -4.33 -12.38
CA MET A 1 -24.12 -5.48 -11.75
C MET A 1 -24.50 -5.53 -10.27
N ASP A 2 -24.85 -6.71 -9.77
CA ASP A 2 -25.19 -6.95 -8.36
C ASP A 2 -24.02 -6.64 -7.42
N LEU A 3 -24.33 -6.21 -6.17
CA LEU A 3 -23.31 -5.80 -5.21
C LEU A 3 -22.42 -6.96 -4.74
N ASN A 4 -22.97 -8.17 -4.62
CA ASN A 4 -22.19 -9.32 -4.19
C ASN A 4 -21.20 -9.73 -5.29
N ILE A 5 -21.62 -9.68 -6.56
CA ILE A 5 -20.71 -9.89 -7.71
C ILE A 5 -19.56 -8.88 -7.67
N LYS A 6 -19.84 -7.60 -7.42
CA LYS A 6 -18.80 -6.56 -7.27
C LYS A 6 -17.82 -6.85 -6.14
N LYS A 7 -18.32 -7.28 -4.98
CA LYS A 7 -17.51 -7.67 -3.82
C LYS A 7 -16.60 -8.86 -4.14
N ASP A 8 -17.13 -9.88 -4.80
CA ASP A 8 -16.36 -11.08 -5.15
C ASP A 8 -15.30 -10.79 -6.21
N LEU A 9 -15.64 -10.03 -7.26
CA LEU A 9 -14.66 -9.60 -8.27
C LEU A 9 -13.51 -8.81 -7.64
N ALA A 10 -13.80 -7.84 -6.78
CA ALA A 10 -12.79 -7.03 -6.12
C ALA A 10 -11.92 -7.87 -5.17
N SER A 11 -12.55 -8.69 -4.32
CA SER A 11 -11.85 -9.54 -3.36
C SER A 11 -10.95 -10.57 -4.03
N ASN A 12 -11.46 -11.26 -5.07
CA ASN A 12 -10.69 -12.24 -5.81
C ASN A 12 -9.49 -11.60 -6.52
N TRP A 13 -9.67 -10.41 -7.10
CA TRP A 13 -8.56 -9.65 -7.68
C TRP A 13 -7.48 -9.33 -6.66
N PHE A 14 -7.82 -8.83 -5.47
CA PHE A 14 -6.84 -8.50 -4.45
C PHE A 14 -6.08 -9.74 -3.96
N LYS A 15 -6.74 -10.89 -3.87
CA LYS A 15 -6.10 -12.16 -3.51
C LYS A 15 -5.17 -12.66 -4.61
N LEU A 16 -5.59 -12.59 -5.87
CA LEU A 16 -4.73 -12.92 -7.02
C LEU A 16 -3.50 -12.02 -7.08
N LEU A 17 -3.67 -10.71 -6.86
CA LEU A 17 -2.56 -9.76 -6.85
C LEU A 17 -1.60 -10.02 -5.69
N GLN A 18 -2.09 -10.41 -4.49
CA GLN A 18 -1.24 -10.84 -3.38
C GLN A 18 -0.34 -12.00 -3.82
N ASN A 19 -0.91 -13.03 -4.43
CA ASN A 19 -0.17 -14.20 -4.89
C ASN A 19 0.89 -13.80 -5.94
N ALA A 20 0.49 -13.06 -6.97
CA ALA A 20 1.39 -12.63 -8.04
C ALA A 20 2.57 -11.79 -7.53
N ILE A 21 2.32 -10.85 -6.61
CA ILE A 21 3.38 -10.04 -6.00
C ILE A 21 4.31 -10.93 -5.14
N CYS A 22 3.76 -11.85 -4.36
CA CYS A 22 4.57 -12.78 -3.56
C CYS A 22 5.44 -13.67 -4.44
N ASP A 23 4.91 -14.19 -5.54
CA ASP A 23 5.66 -15.03 -6.49
C ASP A 23 6.83 -14.26 -7.13
N ASP A 24 6.61 -13.00 -7.51
CA ASP A 24 7.69 -12.16 -8.05
C ASP A 24 8.78 -11.87 -7.01
N ILE A 25 8.41 -11.61 -5.75
CA ILE A 25 9.34 -11.40 -4.65
C ILE A 25 10.20 -12.65 -4.43
N ILE A 26 9.61 -13.84 -4.41
CA ILE A 26 10.32 -15.11 -4.28
C ILE A 26 11.30 -15.34 -5.45
N LYS A 27 10.86 -15.07 -6.69
CA LYS A 27 11.73 -15.14 -7.87
C LYS A 27 12.92 -14.18 -7.78
N LEU A 28 12.70 -12.95 -7.32
CA LEU A 28 13.77 -11.97 -7.11
C LEU A 28 14.78 -12.45 -6.05
N GLU A 29 14.34 -13.08 -4.98
CA GLU A 29 15.18 -13.72 -3.96
C GLU A 29 15.76 -15.08 -4.41
N LYS A 30 15.61 -15.44 -5.69
CA LYS A 30 16.09 -16.69 -6.30
C LYS A 30 15.56 -17.96 -5.62
N ASN A 31 14.30 -17.94 -5.20
CA ASN A 31 13.60 -19.04 -4.51
C ASN A 31 14.29 -19.53 -3.21
N LYS A 32 15.16 -18.70 -2.61
CA LYS A 32 15.89 -19.06 -1.38
C LYS A 32 15.13 -18.77 -0.08
N LEU A 33 14.03 -18.03 -0.19
CA LEU A 33 13.21 -17.64 0.95
C LEU A 33 11.75 -18.07 0.72
N LYS A 34 11.04 -18.23 1.83
CA LYS A 34 9.59 -18.47 1.83
C LYS A 34 8.92 -17.39 2.66
N PHE A 35 7.71 -17.01 2.26
CA PHE A 35 6.88 -16.15 3.10
C PHE A 35 6.43 -16.90 4.36
N LYS A 36 6.55 -16.23 5.50
CA LYS A 36 5.78 -16.60 6.68
C LYS A 36 4.38 -16.05 6.51
N SER A 37 3.42 -16.94 6.27
CA SER A 37 1.99 -16.60 6.15
C SER A 37 1.31 -16.72 7.51
N THR A 38 0.48 -15.73 7.83
CA THR A 38 -0.35 -15.74 9.04
C THR A 38 -1.75 -15.33 8.66
N THR A 39 -2.70 -16.24 8.84
CA THR A 39 -4.13 -15.97 8.72
C THR A 39 -4.63 -15.35 10.02
N TRP A 40 -5.50 -14.37 9.93
CA TRP A 40 -6.10 -13.70 11.08
C TRP A 40 -7.60 -13.51 10.90
N LYS A 41 -8.32 -13.53 12.00
CA LYS A 41 -9.75 -13.18 12.06
C LYS A 41 -9.90 -11.79 12.68
N ARG A 42 -10.84 -11.00 12.18
CA ARG A 42 -11.16 -9.68 12.74
C ARG A 42 -11.75 -9.79 14.15
N ASN A 43 -12.62 -10.76 14.34
CA ASN A 43 -13.23 -11.09 15.62
C ASN A 43 -13.06 -12.60 15.87
N LYS A 44 -12.82 -12.98 17.13
CA LYS A 44 -12.64 -14.39 17.51
C LYS A 44 -13.99 -15.10 17.68
N ASP A 45 -15.00 -14.38 18.17
CA ASP A 45 -16.29 -14.91 18.58
C ASP A 45 -17.37 -14.78 17.51
N LYS A 46 -17.20 -13.86 16.54
CA LYS A 46 -18.18 -13.59 15.48
C LYS A 46 -17.50 -13.61 14.13
N ASP A 47 -18.22 -14.04 13.11
CA ASP A 47 -17.73 -13.90 11.74
C ASP A 47 -17.82 -12.42 11.29
N GLU A 48 -16.71 -11.75 11.36
CA GLU A 48 -16.48 -10.42 10.81
C GLU A 48 -15.40 -10.43 9.72
N GLY A 49 -15.09 -11.62 9.17
CA GLY A 49 -14.07 -11.85 8.20
C GLY A 49 -12.66 -11.79 8.81
N GLY A 50 -11.69 -11.55 7.95
CA GLY A 50 -10.28 -11.55 8.35
C GLY A 50 -9.35 -11.30 7.16
N GLY A 51 -8.19 -11.93 7.20
CA GLY A 51 -7.20 -11.80 6.13
C GLY A 51 -6.01 -12.72 6.29
N GLU A 52 -5.04 -12.50 5.44
CA GLU A 52 -3.75 -13.17 5.48
C GLU A 52 -2.65 -12.15 5.20
N TYR A 53 -1.70 -12.02 6.11
CA TYR A 53 -0.48 -11.30 5.81
C TYR A 53 0.69 -12.27 5.63
N ARG A 54 1.55 -11.94 4.68
CA ARG A 54 2.76 -12.70 4.34
C ARG A 54 3.97 -11.80 4.52
N ILE A 55 4.96 -12.28 5.27
CA ILE A 55 6.16 -11.50 5.59
C ILE A 55 7.41 -12.31 5.22
N ILE A 56 8.36 -11.64 4.54
CA ILE A 56 9.76 -12.05 4.46
C ILE A 56 10.60 -11.06 5.27
N LYS A 57 11.59 -11.57 6.01
CA LYS A 57 12.64 -10.80 6.68
C LYS A 57 14.01 -11.33 6.27
N ASP A 58 15.02 -10.47 6.38
CA ASP A 58 16.44 -10.82 6.25
C ASP A 58 16.84 -11.42 4.88
N GLY A 59 16.10 -11.05 3.82
CA GLY A 59 16.42 -11.44 2.45
C GLY A 59 17.68 -10.78 1.91
N LYS A 60 18.15 -11.26 0.76
CA LYS A 60 19.28 -10.64 0.06
C LYS A 60 18.91 -9.29 -0.54
N ILE A 61 17.70 -9.14 -1.01
CA ILE A 61 17.14 -7.94 -1.63
C ILE A 61 16.23 -7.21 -0.65
N PHE A 62 15.28 -7.94 -0.07
CA PHE A 62 14.30 -7.40 0.86
C PHE A 62 14.76 -7.60 2.31
N GLU A 63 15.10 -6.52 3.00
CA GLU A 63 15.36 -6.56 4.44
C GLU A 63 14.08 -6.90 5.22
N LYS A 64 12.94 -6.37 4.74
CA LYS A 64 11.59 -6.77 5.15
C LYS A 64 10.61 -6.45 4.03
N VAL A 65 9.71 -7.37 3.75
CA VAL A 65 8.54 -7.12 2.90
C VAL A 65 7.32 -7.73 3.54
N GLY A 66 6.21 -6.99 3.49
CA GLY A 66 4.90 -7.45 3.95
C GLY A 66 3.86 -7.27 2.86
N VAL A 67 3.04 -8.29 2.64
CA VAL A 67 1.91 -8.30 1.71
C VAL A 67 0.68 -8.79 2.45
N ASN A 68 -0.26 -7.89 2.71
CA ASN A 68 -1.49 -8.19 3.46
C ASN A 68 -2.71 -8.14 2.54
N PHE A 69 -3.50 -9.18 2.56
CA PHE A 69 -4.85 -9.25 2.00
C PHE A 69 -5.87 -9.26 3.13
N SER A 70 -6.97 -8.54 2.97
CA SER A 70 -8.09 -8.54 3.91
C SER A 70 -9.44 -8.61 3.20
N LYS A 71 -10.39 -9.31 3.84
CA LYS A 71 -11.82 -9.33 3.50
C LYS A 71 -12.59 -9.31 4.81
N VAL A 72 -13.12 -8.16 5.18
CA VAL A 72 -13.72 -7.90 6.50
C VAL A 72 -15.10 -7.26 6.37
N HIS A 73 -15.92 -7.45 7.38
CA HIS A 73 -17.22 -6.82 7.52
C HIS A 73 -17.54 -6.56 8.99
N GLY A 74 -18.59 -5.82 9.25
CA GLY A 74 -18.98 -5.47 10.62
C GLY A 74 -19.73 -4.14 10.68
N LYS A 75 -19.63 -3.47 11.83
CA LYS A 75 -20.22 -2.14 12.04
C LYS A 75 -19.13 -1.13 12.40
N PHE A 76 -19.20 0.06 11.84
CA PHE A 76 -18.32 1.15 12.25
C PHE A 76 -18.68 1.64 13.66
N PRO A 77 -17.68 1.87 14.55
CA PRO A 77 -17.89 2.57 15.81
C PRO A 77 -18.53 3.95 15.58
N ILE A 78 -19.34 4.41 16.53
CA ILE A 78 -20.12 5.66 16.44
C ILE A 78 -19.27 6.86 16.02
N GLN A 79 -18.06 6.97 16.54
CA GLN A 79 -17.12 8.06 16.27
C GLN A 79 -16.65 8.15 14.79
N PHE A 80 -16.86 7.09 14.00
CA PHE A 80 -16.50 7.04 12.58
C PHE A 80 -17.71 7.16 11.65
N GLN A 81 -18.92 6.95 12.14
CA GLN A 81 -20.12 6.87 11.28
C GLN A 81 -20.36 8.16 10.49
N ASN A 82 -20.13 9.32 11.09
CA ASN A 82 -20.28 10.62 10.41
C ASN A 82 -19.10 10.97 9.48
N LYS A 83 -17.98 10.23 9.56
CA LYS A 83 -16.77 10.49 8.75
C LYS A 83 -16.68 9.60 7.51
N ILE A 84 -17.47 8.52 7.47
CA ILE A 84 -17.38 7.53 6.38
C ILE A 84 -18.66 7.62 5.54
N PRO A 85 -18.55 7.81 4.22
CA PRO A 85 -19.72 7.93 3.34
C PRO A 85 -20.71 6.77 3.53
N GLY A 86 -21.97 7.11 3.78
CA GLY A 86 -23.06 6.15 3.95
C GLY A 86 -23.15 5.46 5.31
N ALA A 87 -22.14 5.56 6.17
CA ALA A 87 -22.13 4.88 7.47
C ALA A 87 -23.05 5.54 8.53
N SER A 88 -23.42 6.82 8.35
CA SER A 88 -24.40 7.49 9.19
C SER A 88 -25.83 6.98 8.98
N LYS A 89 -26.16 6.46 7.79
CA LYS A 89 -27.46 5.86 7.47
C LYS A 89 -27.53 4.40 7.92
N ASP A 90 -26.46 3.66 7.72
CA ASP A 90 -26.30 2.28 8.16
C ASP A 90 -24.81 2.05 8.50
N PRO A 91 -24.47 1.75 9.76
CA PRO A 91 -23.10 1.57 10.19
C PRO A 91 -22.45 0.27 9.66
N ARG A 92 -23.20 -0.62 9.06
CA ARG A 92 -22.67 -1.86 8.50
C ARG A 92 -21.75 -1.58 7.34
N PHE A 93 -20.67 -2.32 7.25
CA PHE A 93 -19.73 -2.24 6.15
C PHE A 93 -19.22 -3.61 5.72
N TRP A 94 -18.75 -3.65 4.50
CA TRP A 94 -17.89 -4.68 3.97
C TRP A 94 -16.69 -4.02 3.29
N ALA A 95 -15.50 -4.58 3.47
CA ALA A 95 -14.30 -4.06 2.82
C ALA A 95 -13.35 -5.20 2.45
N SER A 96 -12.71 -5.08 1.31
CA SER A 96 -11.58 -5.93 0.94
C SER A 96 -10.47 -5.08 0.36
N GLY A 97 -9.22 -5.55 0.49
CA GLY A 97 -8.07 -4.83 -0.03
C GLY A 97 -6.77 -5.60 0.09
N ILE A 98 -5.76 -5.03 -0.55
CA ILE A 98 -4.37 -5.46 -0.46
C ILE A 98 -3.50 -4.28 -0.04
N SER A 99 -2.49 -4.54 0.79
CA SER A 99 -1.45 -3.58 1.18
C SER A 99 -0.09 -4.24 1.09
N VAL A 100 0.87 -3.51 0.52
CA VAL A 100 2.25 -3.98 0.30
C VAL A 100 3.22 -2.92 0.76
N VAL A 101 4.20 -3.32 1.55
CA VAL A 101 5.33 -2.46 1.92
C VAL A 101 6.63 -3.23 1.77
N MET A 102 7.60 -2.63 1.08
CA MET A 102 8.89 -3.21 0.77
C MET A 102 10.01 -2.33 1.34
N HIS A 103 10.79 -2.87 2.28
CA HIS A 103 12.02 -2.26 2.81
C HIS A 103 13.24 -3.02 2.29
N MET A 104 14.07 -2.33 1.51
CA MET A 104 15.17 -2.94 0.78
C MET A 104 16.46 -2.99 1.59
N LYS A 105 17.25 -4.05 1.40
CA LYS A 105 18.58 -4.17 2.03
C LYS A 105 19.56 -3.15 1.44
N ASN A 106 19.60 -3.03 0.11
CA ASN A 106 20.43 -2.03 -0.56
C ASN A 106 19.80 -0.64 -0.47
N PRO A 107 20.46 0.36 0.15
CA PRO A 107 19.93 1.72 0.32
C PRO A 107 19.75 2.49 -0.99
N ARG A 108 20.33 2.03 -2.10
CA ARG A 108 20.11 2.62 -3.44
C ARG A 108 18.76 2.22 -4.04
N ILE A 109 18.11 1.19 -3.49
CA ILE A 109 16.76 0.80 -3.87
C ILE A 109 15.78 1.45 -2.89
N PRO A 110 14.80 2.24 -3.36
CA PRO A 110 13.86 2.92 -2.48
C PRO A 110 12.92 1.95 -1.76
N ALA A 111 12.39 2.35 -0.62
CA ALA A 111 11.20 1.70 -0.06
C ALA A 111 9.99 1.96 -0.96
N MET A 112 9.10 0.98 -1.08
CA MET A 112 7.91 1.05 -1.95
C MET A 112 6.68 0.65 -1.17
N HIS A 113 5.60 1.42 -1.36
CA HIS A 113 4.30 1.17 -0.76
C HIS A 113 3.23 1.14 -1.83
N PHE A 114 2.27 0.25 -1.65
CA PHE A 114 1.08 0.13 -2.50
C PHE A 114 -0.09 -0.33 -1.65
N ASN A 115 -1.26 0.22 -1.88
CA ASN A 115 -2.52 -0.35 -1.41
C ASN A 115 -3.65 -0.08 -2.38
N THR A 116 -4.62 -0.99 -2.44
CA THR A 116 -5.92 -0.76 -3.05
C THR A 116 -7.00 -1.48 -2.24
N ARG A 117 -8.19 -0.87 -2.21
CA ARG A 117 -9.33 -1.36 -1.45
C ARG A 117 -10.65 -1.10 -2.15
N TYR A 118 -11.64 -1.93 -1.87
CA TYR A 118 -13.05 -1.70 -2.18
C TYR A 118 -13.85 -1.70 -0.88
N ILE A 119 -14.61 -0.65 -0.64
CA ILE A 119 -15.40 -0.44 0.58
C ILE A 119 -16.87 -0.32 0.20
N CYS A 120 -17.75 -1.00 0.92
CA CYS A 120 -19.20 -0.98 0.78
C CYS A 120 -19.85 -0.62 2.12
N THR A 121 -20.68 0.40 2.09
CA THR A 121 -21.65 0.80 3.11
C THR A 121 -23.02 0.86 2.42
N THR A 122 -23.85 1.87 2.68
CA THR A 122 -24.97 2.25 1.77
C THR A 122 -24.44 2.86 0.45
N GLN A 123 -23.16 3.13 0.37
CA GLN A 123 -22.42 3.50 -0.83
C GLN A 123 -21.27 2.51 -1.04
N ASN A 124 -20.68 2.49 -2.24
CA ASN A 124 -19.50 1.68 -2.48
C ASN A 124 -18.48 2.40 -3.36
N TRP A 125 -17.19 2.21 -3.09
CA TRP A 125 -16.12 2.88 -3.81
C TRP A 125 -14.79 2.17 -3.73
N PHE A 126 -13.91 2.44 -4.69
CA PHE A 126 -12.51 2.08 -4.64
C PHE A 126 -11.65 3.21 -4.09
N GLY A 127 -10.60 2.84 -3.38
CA GLY A 127 -9.52 3.72 -2.96
C GLY A 127 -8.17 3.01 -3.02
N GLY A 128 -7.09 3.79 -2.98
CA GLY A 128 -5.75 3.23 -2.98
C GLY A 128 -4.69 4.20 -3.47
N GLY A 129 -3.52 3.64 -3.75
CA GLY A 129 -2.39 4.40 -4.26
C GLY A 129 -1.08 3.62 -4.19
N MET A 130 -0.04 4.24 -4.69
CA MET A 130 1.34 3.79 -4.52
C MET A 130 2.27 4.99 -4.39
N ASP A 131 3.33 4.83 -3.62
CA ASP A 131 4.39 5.82 -3.50
C ASP A 131 5.76 5.16 -3.26
N VAL A 132 6.80 5.95 -3.46
CA VAL A 132 8.18 5.50 -3.39
C VAL A 132 8.99 6.44 -2.51
N THR A 133 9.76 5.86 -1.57
CA THR A 133 10.58 6.59 -0.59
C THR A 133 12.06 6.23 -0.74
N PRO A 134 12.84 6.98 -1.53
CA PRO A 134 14.27 6.78 -1.66
C PRO A 134 15.03 7.31 -0.44
N SER A 135 16.16 6.68 -0.13
CA SER A 135 17.07 7.10 0.93
C SER A 135 17.90 8.32 0.57
N SER A 136 18.13 8.54 -0.73
CA SER A 136 18.88 9.67 -1.27
C SER A 136 18.20 10.22 -2.52
N LYS A 137 18.52 11.46 -2.89
CA LYS A 137 17.96 12.12 -4.08
C LYS A 137 18.36 11.36 -5.36
N ASP A 138 17.38 10.96 -6.15
CA ASP A 138 17.55 10.33 -7.45
C ASP A 138 16.54 10.92 -8.44
N ILE A 139 16.96 11.95 -9.16
CA ILE A 139 16.10 12.71 -10.08
C ILE A 139 15.65 11.85 -11.25
N ASN A 140 16.54 11.00 -11.78
CA ASN A 140 16.23 10.15 -12.93
C ASN A 140 15.19 9.06 -12.54
N GLU A 141 15.35 8.48 -11.36
CA GLU A 141 14.35 7.54 -10.83
C GLU A 141 13.00 8.21 -10.65
N LYS A 142 12.97 9.41 -10.04
CA LYS A 142 11.74 10.19 -9.88
C LYS A 142 11.07 10.45 -11.23
N LYS A 143 11.80 10.90 -12.24
CA LYS A 143 11.27 11.16 -13.58
C LYS A 143 10.70 9.90 -14.23
N LYS A 144 11.43 8.77 -14.17
CA LYS A 144 11.01 7.48 -14.75
C LYS A 144 9.74 6.96 -14.06
N PHE A 145 9.74 6.95 -12.74
CA PHE A 145 8.58 6.52 -11.92
C PHE A 145 7.32 7.32 -12.27
N HIS A 146 7.41 8.65 -12.25
CA HIS A 146 6.27 9.51 -12.56
C HIS A 146 5.82 9.43 -14.02
N LYS A 147 6.74 9.22 -14.98
CA LYS A 147 6.40 8.96 -16.38
C LYS A 147 5.56 7.69 -16.53
N THR A 148 5.94 6.61 -15.84
CA THR A 148 5.19 5.35 -15.85
C THR A 148 3.79 5.52 -15.25
N LEU A 149 3.66 6.21 -14.11
CA LEU A 149 2.38 6.49 -13.47
C LEU A 149 1.48 7.37 -14.36
N LYS A 150 2.06 8.40 -14.99
CA LYS A 150 1.32 9.26 -15.91
C LYS A 150 0.79 8.47 -17.10
N SER A 151 1.63 7.66 -17.73
CA SER A 151 1.21 6.82 -18.85
C SER A 151 0.08 5.85 -18.48
N MET A 152 0.14 5.23 -17.30
CA MET A 152 -0.93 4.37 -16.81
C MET A 152 -2.24 5.15 -16.57
N CYS A 153 -2.17 6.28 -15.87
CA CYS A 153 -3.34 7.11 -15.60
C CYS A 153 -4.01 7.63 -16.87
N ASP A 154 -3.21 8.07 -17.85
CA ASP A 154 -3.69 8.65 -19.11
C ASP A 154 -4.48 7.66 -19.98
N ARG A 155 -4.21 6.33 -19.83
CA ARG A 155 -5.02 5.29 -20.49
C ARG A 155 -6.47 5.23 -19.99
N HIS A 156 -6.74 5.75 -18.79
CA HIS A 156 -8.07 5.78 -18.20
C HIS A 156 -8.72 7.14 -18.28
N TYR A 157 -7.97 8.21 -17.93
CA TYR A 157 -8.44 9.59 -18.02
C TYR A 157 -7.28 10.57 -17.90
N LYS A 158 -7.18 11.53 -18.81
CA LYS A 158 -6.06 12.49 -18.93
C LYS A 158 -5.74 13.28 -17.63
N ASN A 159 -6.77 13.57 -16.81
CA ASN A 159 -6.58 14.33 -15.58
C ASN A 159 -6.27 13.47 -14.33
N TYR A 160 -6.31 12.13 -14.42
CA TYR A 160 -6.10 11.27 -13.26
C TYR A 160 -4.73 11.46 -12.65
N TYR A 161 -3.66 11.46 -13.47
CA TYR A 161 -2.32 11.64 -12.96
C TYR A 161 -2.15 12.97 -12.20
N LYS A 162 -2.54 14.09 -12.78
CA LYS A 162 -2.43 15.41 -12.14
C LYS A 162 -3.18 15.45 -10.80
N LYS A 163 -4.43 14.97 -10.79
CA LYS A 163 -5.29 14.94 -9.60
C LYS A 163 -4.71 14.03 -8.52
N TYR A 164 -4.36 12.79 -8.86
CA TYR A 164 -3.95 11.79 -7.88
C TYR A 164 -2.51 11.98 -7.39
N LYS A 165 -1.64 12.56 -8.24
CA LYS A 165 -0.31 12.99 -7.81
C LYS A 165 -0.38 14.11 -6.78
N LYS A 166 -1.17 15.16 -7.06
CA LYS A 166 -1.38 16.25 -6.10
C LYS A 166 -1.87 15.71 -4.76
N TRP A 167 -2.88 14.87 -4.78
CA TRP A 167 -3.42 14.26 -3.56
C TRP A 167 -2.39 13.39 -2.83
N CYS A 168 -1.58 12.63 -3.56
CA CYS A 168 -0.48 11.86 -2.98
C CYS A 168 0.56 12.74 -2.29
N ASP A 169 0.98 13.83 -2.93
CA ASP A 169 1.97 14.76 -2.39
C ASP A 169 1.46 15.44 -1.08
N GLU A 170 0.17 15.81 -1.05
CA GLU A 170 -0.49 16.36 0.13
C GLU A 170 -0.65 15.32 1.25
N TYR A 171 -1.01 14.09 0.90
CA TYR A 171 -1.25 13.02 1.87
C TYR A 171 0.06 12.56 2.55
N PHE A 172 1.13 12.32 1.77
CA PHE A 172 2.40 11.82 2.28
C PHE A 172 3.38 12.94 2.65
N TYR A 173 2.88 13.98 3.30
CA TYR A 173 3.66 15.08 3.85
C TYR A 173 3.79 14.94 5.36
N LEU A 174 4.95 15.30 5.92
CA LEU A 174 5.21 15.32 7.35
C LEU A 174 5.22 16.79 7.84
N PRO A 175 4.11 17.31 8.38
CA PRO A 175 4.02 18.72 8.78
C PRO A 175 5.05 19.12 9.83
N HIS A 176 5.29 18.26 10.84
CA HIS A 176 6.24 18.51 11.92
C HIS A 176 7.71 18.47 11.47
N ARG A 177 7.99 18.02 10.24
CA ARG A 177 9.32 18.02 9.61
C ARG A 177 9.44 18.99 8.47
N ASN A 178 8.32 19.55 8.01
CA ASN A 178 8.23 20.38 6.81
C ASN A 178 8.85 19.69 5.59
N GLU A 179 8.63 18.38 5.44
CA GLU A 179 9.19 17.58 4.34
C GLU A 179 8.20 16.55 3.79
N ALA A 180 8.34 16.20 2.51
CA ALA A 180 7.64 15.07 1.91
C ALA A 180 8.27 13.75 2.38
N ARG A 181 7.45 12.71 2.63
CA ARG A 181 7.92 11.37 3.00
C ARG A 181 8.85 10.76 1.94
N GLY A 182 8.52 10.96 0.67
CA GLY A 182 9.27 10.38 -0.46
C GLY A 182 9.19 11.23 -1.72
N ILE A 183 9.26 10.60 -2.87
CA ILE A 183 9.17 11.28 -4.16
C ILE A 183 7.72 11.41 -4.67
N GLY A 184 6.75 11.02 -3.86
CA GLY A 184 5.32 10.98 -4.19
C GLY A 184 4.93 9.72 -4.97
N GLY A 185 3.83 9.83 -5.68
CA GLY A 185 3.20 8.75 -6.43
C GLY A 185 1.81 9.14 -6.88
N ILE A 186 0.83 8.27 -6.69
CA ILE A 186 -0.59 8.53 -6.85
C ILE A 186 -1.36 8.07 -5.62
N PHE A 187 -2.36 8.86 -5.24
CA PHE A 187 -3.33 8.51 -4.21
C PHE A 187 -4.74 8.87 -4.67
N PHE A 188 -5.68 7.97 -4.51
CA PHE A 188 -7.09 8.17 -4.88
C PHE A 188 -8.02 7.54 -3.86
N ASP A 189 -9.19 8.12 -3.71
CA ASP A 189 -10.26 7.58 -2.90
C ASP A 189 -11.62 7.95 -3.51
N TYR A 190 -12.69 7.34 -3.00
CA TYR A 190 -14.07 7.63 -3.41
C TYR A 190 -14.33 7.48 -4.91
N LYS A 191 -13.65 6.52 -5.59
CA LYS A 191 -13.97 6.17 -6.97
C LYS A 191 -15.24 5.31 -6.99
N LYS A 192 -16.37 5.92 -7.39
CA LYS A 192 -17.71 5.33 -7.31
C LYS A 192 -18.63 5.64 -8.50
N LYS A 193 -18.11 6.20 -9.59
CA LYS A 193 -18.94 6.61 -10.74
C LYS A 193 -19.37 5.44 -11.60
N ASP A 194 -18.47 4.50 -11.86
CA ASP A 194 -18.68 3.37 -12.75
C ASP A 194 -17.80 2.22 -12.25
N PHE A 195 -18.43 1.16 -11.75
CA PHE A 195 -17.69 0.05 -11.15
C PHE A 195 -16.71 -0.58 -12.14
N GLU A 196 -17.10 -0.83 -13.37
CA GLU A 196 -16.27 -1.53 -14.35
C GLU A 196 -15.05 -0.71 -14.75
N LYS A 197 -15.24 0.59 -15.03
CA LYS A 197 -14.15 1.52 -15.33
C LYS A 197 -13.24 1.74 -14.12
N ASP A 198 -13.82 1.90 -12.93
CA ASP A 198 -13.08 2.10 -11.70
C ASP A 198 -12.31 0.84 -11.30
N PHE A 199 -12.89 -0.34 -11.48
CA PHE A 199 -12.24 -1.61 -11.23
C PHE A 199 -11.11 -1.88 -12.24
N LYS A 200 -11.31 -1.56 -13.52
CA LYS A 200 -10.26 -1.62 -14.55
C LYS A 200 -9.06 -0.74 -14.17
N PHE A 201 -9.32 0.49 -13.72
CA PHE A 201 -8.26 1.39 -13.23
C PHE A 201 -7.52 0.80 -12.04
N VAL A 202 -8.22 0.29 -11.03
CA VAL A 202 -7.62 -0.31 -9.82
C VAL A 202 -6.75 -1.54 -10.18
N ARG A 203 -7.18 -2.35 -11.13
CA ARG A 203 -6.36 -3.48 -11.62
C ARG A 203 -5.09 -2.99 -12.30
N ASP A 204 -5.19 -1.98 -13.16
CA ASP A 204 -4.02 -1.38 -13.83
C ASP A 204 -3.03 -0.75 -12.81
N VAL A 205 -3.52 -0.14 -11.74
CA VAL A 205 -2.66 0.36 -10.65
C VAL A 205 -1.88 -0.78 -10.02
N GLY A 206 -2.51 -1.92 -9.72
CA GLY A 206 -1.85 -3.09 -9.14
C GLY A 206 -0.79 -3.70 -10.07
N VAL A 207 -1.14 -3.93 -11.34
CA VAL A 207 -0.21 -4.45 -12.36
C VAL A 207 0.95 -3.47 -12.58
N THR A 208 0.67 -2.18 -12.62
CA THR A 208 1.72 -1.15 -12.79
C THR A 208 2.67 -1.11 -11.59
N PHE A 209 2.16 -1.29 -10.37
CA PHE A 209 3.04 -1.41 -9.20
C PHE A 209 3.96 -2.62 -9.32
N GLN A 210 3.44 -3.78 -9.74
CA GLN A 210 4.22 -5.00 -9.96
C GLN A 210 5.33 -4.79 -11.00
N MET A 211 5.03 -4.13 -12.10
CA MET A 211 6.03 -3.76 -13.13
C MET A 211 7.09 -2.80 -12.57
N ILE A 212 6.68 -1.78 -11.82
CA ILE A 212 7.58 -0.75 -11.27
C ILE A 212 8.58 -1.35 -10.29
N PHE A 213 8.13 -2.14 -9.30
CA PHE A 213 9.08 -2.67 -8.32
C PHE A 213 10.07 -3.65 -8.95
N ASN A 214 9.62 -4.49 -9.89
CA ASN A 214 10.50 -5.38 -10.65
C ASN A 214 11.56 -4.61 -11.44
N ASP A 215 11.16 -3.54 -12.15
CA ASP A 215 12.08 -2.71 -12.94
C ASP A 215 13.09 -1.96 -12.05
N ILE A 216 12.63 -1.33 -10.97
CA ILE A 216 13.52 -0.61 -10.04
C ILE A 216 14.54 -1.57 -9.41
N ILE A 217 14.12 -2.72 -8.94
CA ILE A 217 15.02 -3.70 -8.32
C ILE A 217 16.03 -4.21 -9.32
N LYS A 218 15.60 -4.67 -10.51
CA LYS A 218 16.52 -5.17 -11.57
C LYS A 218 17.60 -4.16 -11.93
N ARG A 219 17.25 -2.88 -12.04
CA ARG A 219 18.21 -1.81 -12.41
C ARG A 219 19.16 -1.44 -11.28
N LYS A 220 18.74 -1.59 -10.01
CA LYS A 220 19.49 -1.04 -8.87
C LYS A 220 20.15 -2.10 -7.99
N ILE A 221 19.82 -3.37 -8.14
CA ILE A 221 20.29 -4.44 -7.25
C ILE A 221 21.82 -4.52 -7.17
N LYS A 222 22.53 -4.25 -8.27
CA LYS A 222 23.99 -4.28 -8.35
C LYS A 222 24.64 -2.94 -8.01
N LYS A 223 23.89 -1.88 -7.69
CA LYS A 223 24.47 -0.58 -7.33
C LYS A 223 25.25 -0.67 -6.03
N LYS A 224 26.52 -0.27 -6.08
CA LYS A 224 27.39 -0.17 -4.90
C LYS A 224 26.85 0.89 -3.94
N TRP A 225 27.04 0.69 -2.66
CA TRP A 225 26.62 1.58 -1.58
C TRP A 225 27.63 1.57 -0.43
N THR A 226 27.59 2.58 0.41
CA THR A 226 28.49 2.78 1.55
C THR A 226 27.72 2.70 2.87
N LEU A 227 28.43 2.62 4.00
CA LEU A 227 27.83 2.70 5.33
C LEU A 227 27.07 4.03 5.53
N LYS A 228 27.56 5.14 4.94
CA LYS A 228 26.86 6.42 4.96
C LYS A 228 25.50 6.35 4.25
N ASP A 229 25.41 5.63 3.13
CA ASP A 229 24.13 5.41 2.43
C ASP A 229 23.16 4.59 3.30
N LYS A 230 23.68 3.59 4.03
CA LYS A 230 22.88 2.77 4.94
C LYS A 230 22.36 3.58 6.13
N GLU A 231 23.20 4.41 6.71
CA GLU A 231 22.81 5.31 7.80
C GLU A 231 21.70 6.28 7.34
N MET A 232 21.84 6.86 6.16
CA MET A 232 20.81 7.71 5.59
C MET A 232 19.50 6.94 5.36
N GLN A 233 19.57 5.67 4.95
CA GLN A 233 18.38 4.82 4.83
C GLN A 233 17.67 4.67 6.17
N TYR A 234 18.40 4.42 7.26
CA TYR A 234 17.79 4.27 8.59
C TYR A 234 17.13 5.56 9.07
N ILE A 235 17.74 6.72 8.80
CA ILE A 235 17.14 8.03 9.13
C ILE A 235 15.85 8.26 8.31
N LYS A 236 15.87 7.96 7.02
CA LYS A 236 14.65 8.08 6.17
C LYS A 236 13.56 7.09 6.59
N ARG A 237 13.92 5.92 7.11
CA ARG A 237 12.97 4.97 7.73
C ARG A 237 12.36 5.53 9.02
N GLY A 238 13.09 6.34 9.79
CA GLY A 238 12.52 7.10 10.91
C GLY A 238 11.39 8.01 10.45
N ARG A 239 11.58 8.79 9.36
CA ARG A 239 10.53 9.61 8.76
C ARG A 239 9.33 8.80 8.27
N TYR A 240 9.60 7.67 7.66
CA TYR A 240 8.56 6.72 7.22
C TYR A 240 7.72 6.21 8.40
N THR A 241 8.37 5.85 9.51
CA THR A 241 7.72 5.41 10.75
C THR A 241 6.88 6.52 11.38
N GLU A 242 7.42 7.73 11.47
CA GLU A 242 6.69 8.92 11.96
C GLU A 242 5.40 9.13 11.16
N PHE A 243 5.47 9.07 9.82
CA PHE A 243 4.28 9.23 9.01
C PHE A 243 3.23 8.14 9.30
N ASN A 244 3.64 6.88 9.31
CA ASN A 244 2.71 5.78 9.50
C ASN A 244 2.03 5.80 10.86
N LEU A 245 2.74 6.14 11.93
CA LEU A 245 2.18 6.18 13.28
C LEU A 245 1.38 7.46 13.56
N LEU A 246 1.84 8.62 13.05
CA LEU A 246 1.24 9.91 13.38
C LEU A 246 0.15 10.36 12.39
N TYR A 247 0.27 10.02 11.11
CA TYR A 247 -0.57 10.62 10.06
C TYR A 247 -1.31 9.63 9.19
N ASP A 248 -0.83 8.37 9.04
CA ASP A 248 -1.51 7.43 8.16
C ASP A 248 -2.91 7.06 8.69
N ARG A 249 -3.92 7.43 7.90
CA ARG A 249 -5.33 7.19 8.25
C ARG A 249 -5.64 5.70 8.34
N GLY A 250 -5.03 4.89 7.46
CA GLY A 250 -5.24 3.45 7.43
C GLY A 250 -4.71 2.76 8.68
N THR A 251 -3.47 3.09 9.08
CA THR A 251 -2.85 2.58 10.32
C THR A 251 -3.66 2.98 11.54
N LYS A 252 -4.00 4.27 11.68
CA LYS A 252 -4.81 4.77 12.81
C LYS A 252 -6.16 4.08 12.88
N PHE A 253 -6.87 4.03 11.78
CA PHE A 253 -8.18 3.40 11.72
C PHE A 253 -8.10 1.91 12.08
N GLY A 254 -7.14 1.18 11.50
CA GLY A 254 -6.94 -0.24 11.79
C GLY A 254 -6.69 -0.51 13.28
N LEU A 255 -5.78 0.25 13.91
CA LEU A 255 -5.47 0.11 15.34
C LEU A 255 -6.66 0.49 16.23
N GLN A 256 -7.43 1.53 15.89
CA GLN A 256 -8.58 2.01 16.66
C GLN A 256 -9.83 1.15 16.51
N THR A 257 -9.91 0.31 15.47
CA THR A 257 -11.08 -0.53 15.20
C THR A 257 -10.83 -2.01 15.46
N GLY A 258 -9.79 -2.35 16.21
CA GLY A 258 -9.48 -3.75 16.59
C GLY A 258 -8.93 -4.59 15.44
N GLY A 259 -8.28 -3.95 14.46
CA GLY A 259 -7.57 -4.67 13.40
C GLY A 259 -6.38 -5.47 13.93
N ASN A 260 -5.92 -6.46 13.16
CA ASN A 260 -4.76 -7.26 13.54
C ASN A 260 -3.48 -6.38 13.57
N VAL A 261 -2.91 -6.18 14.76
CA VAL A 261 -1.78 -5.27 15.02
C VAL A 261 -0.57 -5.64 14.17
N GLU A 262 -0.20 -6.93 14.11
CA GLU A 262 0.95 -7.40 13.33
C GLU A 262 0.74 -7.19 11.82
N GLY A 263 -0.47 -7.42 11.32
CA GLY A 263 -0.85 -7.17 9.93
C GLY A 263 -0.82 -5.69 9.57
N ILE A 264 -1.14 -4.80 10.51
CA ILE A 264 -1.10 -3.34 10.33
C ILE A 264 0.35 -2.84 10.41
N LEU A 265 1.08 -3.22 11.47
CA LEU A 265 2.45 -2.76 11.72
C LEU A 265 3.52 -3.51 10.89
N MET A 266 3.11 -4.47 10.04
CA MET A 266 4.03 -5.04 9.05
C MET A 266 4.64 -3.97 8.14
N SER A 267 3.96 -2.83 7.97
CA SER A 267 4.40 -1.69 7.17
C SER A 267 5.65 -1.00 7.71
N LEU A 268 5.96 -1.16 8.99
CA LEU A 268 7.11 -0.52 9.61
C LEU A 268 8.42 -1.20 9.20
N PRO A 269 9.51 -0.42 9.01
CA PRO A 269 10.82 -0.97 8.69
C PRO A 269 11.37 -1.80 9.85
N PRO A 270 12.31 -2.75 9.58
CA PRO A 270 12.92 -3.55 10.63
C PRO A 270 13.84 -2.74 11.55
N ILE A 271 14.50 -1.71 11.00
CA ILE A 271 15.40 -0.79 11.71
C ILE A 271 15.11 0.62 11.22
N ALA A 272 14.98 1.55 12.15
CA ALA A 272 14.87 2.98 11.91
C ALA A 272 15.75 3.74 12.90
N LYS A 273 16.25 4.92 12.51
CA LYS A 273 17.04 5.80 13.38
C LYS A 273 16.52 7.24 13.33
N TRP A 274 16.77 7.94 14.40
CA TRP A 274 16.52 9.38 14.53
C TRP A 274 17.83 10.10 14.81
N LYS A 275 17.94 11.37 14.35
CA LYS A 275 19.00 12.30 14.73
C LYS A 275 18.54 13.12 15.90
#